data_e0e296078145cfd708c9b63bfe13c32f
#
_entry.id   e0e296078145cfd708c9b63bfe13c32f
#
_cell.length_a   1.000
_cell.length_b   1.000
_cell.length_c   1.000
_cell.angle_alpha   90.00
_cell.angle_beta   90.00
_cell.angle_gamma   90.00
#
_symmetry.space_group_name_H-M   'P 1'
#
loop_
_entity.id
_entity.type
_entity.pdbx_description
1 polymer ?
#
loop_
_entity_poly.entity_id
_entity_poly.type
_entity_poly.pdbx_seq_one_letter_code
_entity_poly.pdbx_strand_id
1 'polypeptide(L)'
;MLDVFLFFNARAGAEILKYTYLENQKVKLFLSYSETDSKDAILFVHGYPDTHKTWDLQIDSLKDQYRLGAIDLRGFGRSSKPLEQSEYNYAAILPDLLEAIRFLSKDKKVHLVGHDWGAALGWLFISDPEYSGYIKSFTAISGPHPWLAGKRMIDDLFSLKIENWRKVIDQGFRSWYIWFFQIPMLPEFIWQNFGESIYKLIMDLGGVPKKDSLRKVSRNDIYGATMAPINLFRELLFGRTVISAPSNIKVPVQLIVPQKDFIVLPEVYENSYDYVDKIEIHKLDSNHWVHREKPELVTELIQKFIVKYSA
;
A
#
# COMPACT_ATOMS: atom_id res chain seq x y z
N MET A 1 -19.81 22.00 5.68
CA MET A 1 -21.06 21.40 5.17
C MET A 1 -20.62 20.19 4.38
N LEU A 2 -20.85 19.00 4.93
CA LEU A 2 -20.41 17.74 4.30
C LEU A 2 -21.38 17.41 3.16
N ASP A 3 -20.90 17.50 1.90
CA ASP A 3 -21.66 16.99 0.76
C ASP A 3 -21.49 15.46 0.70
N VAL A 4 -22.50 14.75 1.20
CA VAL A 4 -22.62 13.29 1.08
C VAL A 4 -23.40 12.98 -0.19
N PHE A 5 -22.71 12.59 -1.27
CA PHE A 5 -23.37 12.09 -2.47
C PHE A 5 -23.52 10.56 -2.40
N LEU A 6 -24.76 10.09 -2.50
CA LEU A 6 -25.12 8.68 -2.57
C LEU A 6 -25.24 8.25 -4.04
N PHE A 7 -24.40 7.35 -4.51
CA PHE A 7 -24.60 6.66 -5.79
C PHE A 7 -25.15 5.25 -5.54
N PHE A 8 -26.33 5.01 -6.07
CA PHE A 8 -26.99 3.70 -6.02
C PHE A 8 -26.40 2.75 -7.06
N ASN A 9 -25.83 1.64 -6.61
CA ASN A 9 -25.68 0.43 -7.42
C ASN A 9 -26.39 -0.70 -6.69
N ALA A 10 -27.64 -0.94 -7.09
CA ALA A 10 -28.53 -1.87 -6.41
C ALA A 10 -28.22 -3.33 -6.80
N ARG A 11 -27.55 -4.06 -5.89
CA ARG A 11 -27.89 -5.47 -5.64
C ARG A 11 -28.57 -5.51 -4.27
N ALA A 12 -29.76 -6.10 -4.21
CA ALA A 12 -30.56 -6.17 -3.00
C ALA A 12 -29.73 -6.75 -1.84
N GLY A 13 -29.55 -5.95 -0.76
CA GLY A 13 -28.89 -6.35 0.48
C GLY A 13 -27.42 -5.92 0.66
N ALA A 14 -26.77 -5.21 -0.30
CA ALA A 14 -25.42 -4.72 -0.13
C ALA A 14 -25.41 -3.40 0.64
N GLU A 15 -24.78 -3.33 1.81
CA GLU A 15 -24.42 -2.06 2.43
C GLU A 15 -23.63 -1.20 1.45
N ILE A 16 -24.12 0.04 1.23
CA ILE A 16 -23.53 0.94 0.24
C ILE A 16 -22.26 1.51 0.84
N LEU A 17 -21.12 1.32 0.18
CA LEU A 17 -19.90 2.04 0.51
C LEU A 17 -20.16 3.53 0.36
N LYS A 18 -19.87 4.27 1.42
CA LYS A 18 -19.87 5.73 1.44
C LYS A 18 -18.49 6.24 1.05
N TYR A 19 -18.40 7.51 0.71
CA TYR A 19 -17.12 8.17 0.52
C TYR A 19 -17.14 9.58 1.12
N THR A 20 -15.95 10.05 1.46
CA THR A 20 -15.73 11.41 1.95
C THR A 20 -14.39 11.91 1.46
N TYR A 21 -14.19 13.22 1.62
CA TYR A 21 -12.89 13.84 1.46
C TYR A 21 -12.42 14.34 2.83
N LEU A 22 -11.25 13.85 3.24
CA LEU A 22 -10.56 14.34 4.44
C LEU A 22 -9.63 15.47 4.03
N GLU A 23 -9.46 16.45 4.90
CA GLU A 23 -8.55 17.56 4.64
C GLU A 23 -7.34 17.45 5.56
N ASN A 24 -6.15 17.39 4.96
CA ASN A 24 -4.89 17.53 5.66
C ASN A 24 -4.11 18.70 5.03
N GLN A 25 -4.03 19.82 5.75
CA GLN A 25 -3.46 21.06 5.26
C GLN A 25 -4.15 21.53 3.96
N LYS A 26 -3.46 21.46 2.80
CA LYS A 26 -3.98 21.85 1.47
C LYS A 26 -4.39 20.65 0.62
N VAL A 27 -4.30 19.43 1.16
CA VAL A 27 -4.57 18.19 0.44
C VAL A 27 -5.93 17.64 0.82
N LYS A 28 -6.75 17.31 -0.17
CA LYS A 28 -8.00 16.56 -0.01
C LYS A 28 -7.74 15.10 -0.32
N LEU A 29 -8.05 14.23 0.63
CA LEU A 29 -7.82 12.80 0.55
C LEU A 29 -9.16 12.09 0.39
N PHE A 30 -9.31 11.35 -0.69
CA PHE A 30 -10.49 10.54 -0.90
C PHE A 30 -10.44 9.28 -0.01
N LEU A 31 -11.50 9.04 0.73
CA LEU A 31 -11.71 7.84 1.53
C LEU A 31 -13.03 7.19 1.16
N SER A 32 -12.99 5.93 0.72
CA SER A 32 -14.14 5.05 0.64
C SER A 32 -14.28 4.31 1.97
N TYR A 33 -15.48 4.23 2.57
CA TYR A 33 -15.66 3.62 3.88
C TYR A 33 -17.01 2.92 4.03
N SER A 34 -17.07 1.96 4.95
CA SER A 34 -18.32 1.37 5.45
C SER A 34 -18.60 1.83 6.88
N GLU A 35 -19.87 1.95 7.22
CA GLU A 35 -20.32 2.20 8.59
C GLU A 35 -20.92 0.91 9.16
N THR A 36 -20.34 0.42 10.24
CA THR A 36 -20.90 -0.67 11.03
C THR A 36 -20.80 -0.32 12.50
N ASP A 37 -21.55 -1.01 13.37
CA ASP A 37 -21.44 -0.87 14.83
C ASP A 37 -20.20 -1.57 15.40
N SER A 38 -19.33 -2.12 14.53
CA SER A 38 -18.11 -2.78 14.95
C SER A 38 -17.18 -1.84 15.72
N LYS A 39 -16.58 -2.37 16.79
CA LYS A 39 -15.55 -1.66 17.57
C LYS A 39 -14.21 -1.64 16.86
N ASP A 40 -13.95 -2.61 15.97
CA ASP A 40 -12.72 -2.74 15.22
C ASP A 40 -12.84 -2.08 13.86
N ALA A 41 -11.83 -1.28 13.53
CA ALA A 41 -11.72 -0.60 12.25
C ALA A 41 -10.48 -1.08 11.49
N ILE A 42 -10.58 -1.19 10.17
CA ILE A 42 -9.50 -1.55 9.27
C ILE A 42 -9.28 -0.43 8.28
N LEU A 43 -8.05 0.08 8.20
CA LEU A 43 -7.63 0.98 7.13
C LEU A 43 -6.81 0.22 6.09
N PHE A 44 -7.29 0.22 4.85
CA PHE A 44 -6.61 -0.33 3.70
C PHE A 44 -5.85 0.76 2.94
N VAL A 45 -4.57 0.50 2.63
CA VAL A 45 -3.67 1.42 1.93
C VAL A 45 -3.09 0.72 0.71
N HIS A 46 -3.37 1.27 -0.47
CA HIS A 46 -2.92 0.73 -1.75
C HIS A 46 -1.48 1.11 -2.08
N GLY A 47 -0.94 0.51 -3.14
CA GLY A 47 0.35 0.86 -3.73
C GLY A 47 0.26 1.47 -5.12
N TYR A 48 1.32 1.32 -5.92
CA TYR A 48 1.42 1.81 -7.28
C TYR A 48 1.28 0.66 -8.30
N PRO A 49 0.54 0.82 -9.39
CA PRO A 49 -0.28 1.96 -9.81
C PRO A 49 -1.77 1.77 -9.48
N ASP A 50 -2.09 1.62 -8.21
CA ASP A 50 -3.44 1.31 -7.72
C ASP A 50 -4.17 2.54 -7.15
N THR A 51 -5.39 2.28 -6.69
CA THR A 51 -6.25 3.17 -5.91
C THR A 51 -6.96 2.35 -4.83
N HIS A 52 -7.82 2.97 -4.02
CA HIS A 52 -8.69 2.27 -3.06
C HIS A 52 -9.41 1.05 -3.67
N LYS A 53 -9.65 1.04 -4.99
CA LYS A 53 -10.37 -0.04 -5.70
C LYS A 53 -9.65 -1.39 -5.65
N THR A 54 -8.34 -1.42 -5.38
CA THR A 54 -7.59 -2.67 -5.24
C THR A 54 -8.09 -3.55 -4.10
N TRP A 55 -8.83 -2.97 -3.15
CA TRP A 55 -9.34 -3.60 -1.95
C TRP A 55 -10.82 -4.03 -2.02
N ASP A 56 -11.49 -3.88 -3.18
CA ASP A 56 -12.93 -4.14 -3.29
C ASP A 56 -13.34 -5.57 -2.86
N LEU A 57 -12.51 -6.60 -3.15
CA LEU A 57 -12.79 -7.98 -2.77
C LEU A 57 -12.68 -8.21 -1.25
N GLN A 58 -11.66 -7.62 -0.61
CA GLN A 58 -11.49 -7.68 0.84
C GLN A 58 -12.58 -6.89 1.57
N ILE A 59 -12.92 -5.73 1.04
CA ILE A 59 -14.01 -4.89 1.58
C ILE A 59 -15.33 -5.64 1.49
N ASP A 60 -15.68 -6.20 0.35
CA ASP A 60 -16.93 -6.96 0.18
C ASP A 60 -17.04 -8.13 1.15
N SER A 61 -15.93 -8.76 1.49
CA SER A 61 -15.91 -9.90 2.41
C SER A 61 -15.98 -9.51 3.90
N LEU A 62 -15.53 -8.30 4.26
CA LEU A 62 -15.33 -7.89 5.66
C LEU A 62 -16.31 -6.79 6.13
N LYS A 63 -17.06 -6.13 5.24
CA LYS A 63 -17.88 -4.95 5.52
C LYS A 63 -18.96 -5.15 6.59
N ASP A 64 -19.50 -6.36 6.71
CA ASP A 64 -20.55 -6.66 7.69
C ASP A 64 -19.97 -6.89 9.11
N GLN A 65 -18.66 -7.06 9.24
CA GLN A 65 -17.99 -7.43 10.49
C GLN A 65 -17.12 -6.31 11.05
N TYR A 66 -16.58 -5.44 10.19
CA TYR A 66 -15.62 -4.41 10.57
C TYR A 66 -16.01 -3.06 9.99
N ARG A 67 -15.64 -1.99 10.68
CA ARG A 67 -15.63 -0.65 10.09
C ARG A 67 -14.43 -0.55 9.15
N LEU A 68 -14.68 -0.32 7.88
CA LEU A 68 -13.65 -0.36 6.86
C LEU A 68 -13.40 1.02 6.26
N GLY A 69 -12.15 1.30 5.91
CA GLY A 69 -11.77 2.44 5.09
C GLY A 69 -10.70 2.03 4.09
N ALA A 70 -10.80 2.55 2.87
CA ALA A 70 -9.78 2.45 1.83
C ALA A 70 -9.50 3.84 1.28
N ILE A 71 -8.27 4.31 1.49
CA ILE A 71 -7.84 5.65 1.10
C ILE A 71 -7.25 5.63 -0.31
N ASP A 72 -7.48 6.70 -1.10
CA ASP A 72 -6.57 7.06 -2.19
C ASP A 72 -5.46 7.92 -1.59
N LEU A 73 -4.22 7.48 -1.66
CA LEU A 73 -3.08 8.27 -1.22
C LEU A 73 -2.99 9.60 -1.98
N ARG A 74 -2.34 10.63 -1.40
CA ARG A 74 -2.06 11.86 -2.13
C ARG A 74 -1.37 11.57 -3.45
N GLY A 75 -1.75 12.24 -4.51
CA GLY A 75 -1.29 11.98 -5.85
C GLY A 75 -2.09 10.93 -6.61
N PHE A 76 -2.82 10.06 -5.93
CA PHE A 76 -3.53 8.93 -6.53
C PHE A 76 -5.04 9.15 -6.64
N GLY A 77 -5.64 8.43 -7.57
CA GLY A 77 -7.08 8.28 -7.71
C GLY A 77 -7.85 9.60 -7.68
N ARG A 78 -8.72 9.74 -6.70
CA ARG A 78 -9.57 10.92 -6.46
C ARG A 78 -8.97 11.92 -5.48
N SER A 79 -7.86 11.59 -4.83
CA SER A 79 -7.15 12.51 -3.93
C SER A 79 -6.45 13.62 -4.69
N SER A 80 -6.15 14.74 -4.01
CA SER A 80 -5.37 15.85 -4.54
C SER A 80 -4.04 15.39 -5.11
N LYS A 81 -3.61 16.05 -6.17
CA LYS A 81 -2.35 15.78 -6.88
C LYS A 81 -1.43 17.00 -6.79
N PRO A 82 -0.70 17.16 -5.66
CA PRO A 82 0.25 18.23 -5.52
C PRO A 82 1.27 18.24 -6.66
N LEU A 83 1.68 19.44 -7.11
CA LEU A 83 2.65 19.57 -8.20
C LEU A 83 4.09 19.44 -7.70
N GLU A 84 4.33 19.86 -6.46
CA GLU A 84 5.66 19.88 -5.88
C GLU A 84 6.08 18.47 -5.46
N GLN A 85 7.26 18.03 -5.91
CA GLN A 85 7.82 16.73 -5.57
C GLN A 85 7.92 16.52 -4.06
N SER A 86 8.33 17.54 -3.31
CA SER A 86 8.48 17.50 -1.85
C SER A 86 7.20 17.16 -1.08
N GLU A 87 6.04 17.36 -1.69
CA GLU A 87 4.75 16.97 -1.12
C GLU A 87 4.54 15.44 -1.10
N TYR A 88 5.40 14.68 -1.77
CA TYR A 88 5.34 13.21 -1.82
C TYR A 88 6.33 12.53 -0.87
N ASN A 89 6.99 13.29 0.00
CA ASN A 89 7.84 12.70 1.03
C ASN A 89 7.02 12.04 2.16
N TYR A 90 7.66 11.16 2.91
CA TYR A 90 6.97 10.39 3.97
C TYR A 90 6.43 11.29 5.08
N ALA A 91 7.14 12.35 5.46
CA ALA A 91 6.69 13.28 6.49
C ALA A 91 5.41 14.02 6.09
N ALA A 92 5.15 14.18 4.79
CA ALA A 92 3.90 14.73 4.28
C ALA A 92 2.78 13.68 4.19
N ILE A 93 3.12 12.40 3.91
CA ILE A 93 2.12 11.33 3.67
C ILE A 93 1.66 10.66 4.97
N LEU A 94 2.53 10.49 5.97
CA LEU A 94 2.13 9.83 7.22
C LEU A 94 0.98 10.56 7.96
N PRO A 95 0.95 11.90 8.03
CA PRO A 95 -0.21 12.63 8.54
C PRO A 95 -1.51 12.37 7.76
N ASP A 96 -1.46 12.08 6.46
CA ASP A 96 -2.66 11.72 5.68
C ASP A 96 -3.28 10.43 6.17
N LEU A 97 -2.45 9.42 6.47
CA LEU A 97 -2.91 8.16 7.05
C LEU A 97 -3.50 8.38 8.44
N LEU A 98 -2.91 9.27 9.25
CA LEU A 98 -3.43 9.60 10.57
C LEU A 98 -4.82 10.22 10.49
N GLU A 99 -5.08 11.13 9.54
CA GLU A 99 -6.41 11.71 9.35
C GLU A 99 -7.45 10.63 8.95
N ALA A 100 -7.08 9.66 8.10
CA ALA A 100 -7.95 8.54 7.77
C ALA A 100 -8.25 7.64 8.99
N ILE A 101 -7.24 7.38 9.82
CA ILE A 101 -7.38 6.62 11.06
C ILE A 101 -8.31 7.34 12.04
N ARG A 102 -8.12 8.63 12.26
CA ARG A 102 -8.96 9.45 13.14
C ARG A 102 -10.42 9.47 12.71
N PHE A 103 -10.66 9.60 11.41
CA PHE A 103 -12.01 9.54 10.84
C PHE A 103 -12.69 8.19 11.13
N LEU A 104 -11.97 7.08 10.91
CA LEU A 104 -12.52 5.75 11.08
C LEU A 104 -12.77 5.37 12.55
N SER A 105 -11.89 5.79 13.46
CA SER A 105 -11.82 5.20 14.80
C SER A 105 -12.14 6.17 15.94
N LYS A 106 -12.24 7.47 15.68
CA LYS A 106 -12.44 8.50 16.71
C LYS A 106 -11.45 8.30 17.89
N ASP A 107 -10.16 8.32 17.60
CA ASP A 107 -9.04 8.16 18.54
C ASP A 107 -8.81 6.74 19.12
N LYS A 108 -9.48 5.72 18.59
CA LYS A 108 -9.15 4.33 18.91
C LYS A 108 -8.11 3.81 17.90
N LYS A 109 -7.41 2.76 18.31
CA LYS A 109 -6.48 2.06 17.43
C LYS A 109 -7.22 1.31 16.31
N VAL A 110 -6.62 1.29 15.13
CA VAL A 110 -7.12 0.54 13.97
C VAL A 110 -6.19 -0.61 13.61
N HIS A 111 -6.69 -1.54 12.80
CA HIS A 111 -5.86 -2.48 12.06
C HIS A 111 -5.47 -1.84 10.73
N LEU A 112 -4.17 -1.83 10.43
CA LEU A 112 -3.65 -1.28 9.19
C LEU A 112 -3.32 -2.42 8.23
N VAL A 113 -3.76 -2.32 6.97
CA VAL A 113 -3.45 -3.27 5.91
C VAL A 113 -2.90 -2.50 4.71
N GLY A 114 -1.66 -2.79 4.34
CA GLY A 114 -1.00 -2.11 3.23
C GLY A 114 -0.47 -3.07 2.17
N HIS A 115 -0.54 -2.65 0.91
CA HIS A 115 0.04 -3.35 -0.23
C HIS A 115 1.07 -2.46 -0.92
N ASP A 116 2.22 -3.03 -1.28
CA ASP A 116 3.29 -2.34 -2.02
C ASP A 116 3.72 -1.02 -1.32
N TRP A 117 3.55 0.15 -1.91
CA TRP A 117 3.80 1.44 -1.25
C TRP A 117 2.95 1.64 0.00
N GLY A 118 1.71 1.14 0.03
CA GLY A 118 0.89 1.16 1.23
C GLY A 118 1.50 0.34 2.36
N ALA A 119 2.16 -0.78 2.04
CA ALA A 119 2.91 -1.55 3.03
C ALA A 119 4.18 -0.79 3.47
N ALA A 120 4.93 -0.21 2.54
CA ALA A 120 6.12 0.59 2.87
C ALA A 120 5.79 1.77 3.79
N LEU A 121 4.71 2.51 3.49
CA LEU A 121 4.21 3.59 4.35
C LEU A 121 3.72 3.08 5.71
N GLY A 122 3.02 1.94 5.73
CA GLY A 122 2.58 1.29 6.96
C GLY A 122 3.76 0.90 7.86
N TRP A 123 4.84 0.37 7.31
CA TRP A 123 6.07 0.10 8.04
C TRP A 123 6.65 1.37 8.69
N LEU A 124 6.74 2.47 7.94
CA LEU A 124 7.23 3.75 8.48
C LEU A 124 6.30 4.27 9.58
N PHE A 125 4.98 4.16 9.38
CA PHE A 125 3.97 4.60 10.33
C PHE A 125 4.09 3.88 11.68
N ILE A 126 4.27 2.56 11.68
CA ILE A 126 4.40 1.78 12.93
C ILE A 126 5.80 1.85 13.55
N SER A 127 6.81 2.29 12.80
CA SER A 127 8.18 2.49 13.30
C SER A 127 8.36 3.85 13.98
N ASP A 128 7.47 4.79 13.72
CA ASP A 128 7.52 6.12 14.29
C ASP A 128 6.73 6.17 15.62
N PRO A 129 7.37 6.59 16.74
CA PRO A 129 6.71 6.70 18.04
C PRO A 129 5.48 7.63 18.05
N GLU A 130 5.44 8.64 17.16
CA GLU A 130 4.31 9.56 17.05
C GLU A 130 3.05 8.86 16.53
N TYR A 131 3.23 7.89 15.61
CA TYR A 131 2.11 7.26 14.89
C TYR A 131 1.78 5.85 15.37
N SER A 132 2.77 5.09 15.85
CA SER A 132 2.61 3.67 16.21
C SER A 132 1.48 3.41 17.21
N GLY A 133 1.24 4.39 18.11
CA GLY A 133 0.19 4.34 19.12
C GLY A 133 -1.24 4.21 18.58
N TYR A 134 -1.47 4.54 17.32
CA TYR A 134 -2.78 4.47 16.65
C TYR A 134 -3.08 3.10 16.00
N ILE A 135 -2.12 2.17 16.03
CA ILE A 135 -2.25 0.88 15.34
C ILE A 135 -2.37 -0.27 16.34
N LYS A 136 -3.38 -1.13 16.13
CA LYS A 136 -3.56 -2.40 16.87
C LYS A 136 -2.69 -3.52 16.29
N SER A 137 -2.72 -3.66 14.98
CA SER A 137 -1.91 -4.61 14.21
C SER A 137 -1.69 -4.10 12.80
N PHE A 138 -0.65 -4.58 12.14
CA PHE A 138 -0.30 -4.21 10.79
C PHE A 138 -0.12 -5.45 9.91
N THR A 139 -0.80 -5.47 8.77
CA THR A 139 -0.59 -6.48 7.71
C THR A 139 0.12 -5.82 6.53
N ALA A 140 1.35 -6.22 6.27
CA ALA A 140 2.14 -5.80 5.13
C ALA A 140 2.07 -6.85 4.02
N ILE A 141 1.64 -6.45 2.83
CA ILE A 141 1.50 -7.33 1.67
C ILE A 141 2.41 -6.81 0.56
N SER A 142 3.31 -7.65 0.05
CA SER A 142 4.20 -7.35 -1.10
C SER A 142 5.01 -6.05 -0.96
N GLY A 143 5.30 -5.61 0.28
CA GLY A 143 6.06 -4.39 0.55
C GLY A 143 6.93 -4.56 1.81
N PRO A 144 8.26 -4.57 1.67
CA PRO A 144 9.19 -4.63 2.80
C PRO A 144 9.31 -3.29 3.50
N HIS A 145 9.89 -3.28 4.69
CA HIS A 145 10.31 -2.05 5.35
C HIS A 145 11.40 -1.36 4.51
N PRO A 146 11.22 -0.09 4.08
CA PRO A 146 12.14 0.54 3.12
C PRO A 146 13.60 0.58 3.57
N TRP A 147 13.85 0.89 4.87
CA TRP A 147 15.21 0.91 5.41
C TRP A 147 15.84 -0.50 5.43
N LEU A 148 15.07 -1.53 5.83
CA LEU A 148 15.58 -2.91 5.89
C LEU A 148 15.88 -3.44 4.50
N ALA A 149 15.04 -3.13 3.50
CA ALA A 149 15.28 -3.46 2.10
C ALA A 149 16.58 -2.81 1.59
N GLY A 150 16.76 -1.51 1.83
CA GLY A 150 17.97 -0.79 1.47
C GLY A 150 19.21 -1.34 2.17
N LYS A 151 19.12 -1.58 3.49
CA LYS A 151 20.20 -2.19 4.27
C LYS A 151 20.59 -3.57 3.72
N ARG A 152 19.60 -4.43 3.43
CA ARG A 152 19.85 -5.76 2.85
C ARG A 152 20.59 -5.67 1.52
N MET A 153 20.18 -4.77 0.64
CA MET A 153 20.87 -4.53 -0.65
C MET A 153 22.32 -4.10 -0.46
N ILE A 154 22.58 -3.23 0.52
CA ILE A 154 23.94 -2.77 0.85
C ILE A 154 24.76 -3.90 1.44
N ASP A 155 24.24 -4.65 2.40
CA ASP A 155 24.93 -5.78 3.04
C ASP A 155 25.30 -6.86 2.00
N ASP A 156 24.37 -7.17 1.08
CA ASP A 156 24.62 -8.14 0.00
C ASP A 156 25.64 -7.64 -1.01
N LEU A 157 25.63 -6.33 -1.35
CA LEU A 157 26.60 -5.72 -2.28
C LEU A 157 28.03 -5.78 -1.73
N PHE A 158 28.21 -5.52 -0.43
CA PHE A 158 29.52 -5.56 0.22
C PHE A 158 29.91 -6.96 0.72
N SER A 159 29.06 -7.95 0.53
CA SER A 159 29.41 -9.34 0.83
C SER A 159 30.40 -9.89 -0.20
N LEU A 160 31.27 -10.79 0.24
CA LEU A 160 32.22 -11.49 -0.67
C LEU A 160 31.58 -12.72 -1.33
N LYS A 161 30.25 -12.89 -1.24
CA LYS A 161 29.51 -14.05 -1.76
C LYS A 161 28.88 -13.74 -3.10
N ILE A 162 29.24 -14.50 -4.15
CA ILE A 162 28.68 -14.34 -5.51
C ILE A 162 27.16 -14.48 -5.53
N GLU A 163 26.59 -15.34 -4.66
CA GLU A 163 25.15 -15.52 -4.55
C GLU A 163 24.42 -14.22 -4.13
N ASN A 164 25.02 -13.44 -3.24
CA ASN A 164 24.43 -12.18 -2.79
C ASN A 164 24.51 -11.12 -3.89
N TRP A 165 25.60 -11.08 -4.64
CA TRP A 165 25.71 -10.18 -5.80
C TRP A 165 24.66 -10.48 -6.88
N ARG A 166 24.36 -11.77 -7.11
CA ARG A 166 23.26 -12.15 -8.02
C ARG A 166 21.93 -11.59 -7.56
N LYS A 167 21.64 -11.65 -6.24
CA LYS A 167 20.40 -11.07 -5.67
C LYS A 167 20.34 -9.56 -5.86
N VAL A 168 21.46 -8.85 -5.62
CA VAL A 168 21.55 -7.40 -5.85
C VAL A 168 21.30 -7.04 -7.31
N ILE A 169 21.93 -7.80 -8.23
CA ILE A 169 21.74 -7.59 -9.66
C ILE A 169 20.31 -7.89 -10.09
N ASP A 170 19.73 -9.02 -9.65
CA ASP A 170 18.33 -9.38 -9.97
C ASP A 170 17.36 -8.33 -9.42
N GLN A 171 17.50 -7.92 -8.15
CA GLN A 171 16.67 -6.85 -7.60
C GLN A 171 16.87 -5.52 -8.34
N GLY A 172 18.08 -5.19 -8.74
CA GLY A 172 18.38 -4.00 -9.54
C GLY A 172 17.63 -4.02 -10.88
N PHE A 173 17.61 -5.18 -11.56
CA PHE A 173 16.84 -5.35 -12.79
C PHE A 173 15.32 -5.24 -12.56
N ARG A 174 14.80 -5.76 -11.44
CA ARG A 174 13.38 -5.62 -11.09
C ARG A 174 13.01 -4.18 -10.74
N SER A 175 13.94 -3.43 -10.18
CA SER A 175 13.77 -2.04 -9.74
C SER A 175 14.17 -1.00 -10.81
N TRP A 176 14.46 -1.39 -12.06
CA TRP A 176 14.91 -0.50 -13.12
C TRP A 176 13.99 0.70 -13.34
N TYR A 177 12.68 0.50 -13.17
CA TYR A 177 11.66 1.54 -13.36
C TYR A 177 11.80 2.70 -12.34
N ILE A 178 12.37 2.46 -11.16
CA ILE A 178 12.64 3.52 -10.17
C ILE A 178 13.63 4.54 -10.77
N TRP A 179 14.68 4.08 -11.46
CA TRP A 179 15.64 4.94 -12.16
C TRP A 179 15.00 5.59 -13.39
N PHE A 180 14.19 4.83 -14.13
CA PHE A 180 13.44 5.35 -15.28
C PHE A 180 12.55 6.53 -14.89
N PHE A 181 11.88 6.47 -13.75
CA PHE A 181 11.00 7.53 -13.23
C PHE A 181 11.76 8.81 -12.84
N GLN A 182 13.09 8.78 -12.74
CA GLN A 182 13.89 9.99 -12.51
C GLN A 182 14.06 10.85 -13.76
N ILE A 183 13.83 10.30 -14.96
CA ILE A 183 13.98 11.05 -16.20
C ILE A 183 12.83 12.06 -16.31
N PRO A 184 13.12 13.37 -16.44
CA PRO A 184 12.06 14.36 -16.52
C PRO A 184 11.16 14.16 -17.75
N MET A 185 9.84 14.24 -17.57
CA MET A 185 8.79 14.19 -18.59
C MET A 185 8.67 12.87 -19.38
N LEU A 186 9.70 12.03 -19.44
CA LEU A 186 9.68 10.81 -20.25
C LEU A 186 8.70 9.75 -19.68
N PRO A 187 8.70 9.43 -18.37
CA PRO A 187 7.72 8.51 -17.80
C PRO A 187 6.28 9.00 -17.99
N GLU A 188 6.03 10.30 -17.78
CA GLU A 188 4.73 10.90 -17.97
C GLU A 188 4.27 10.79 -19.42
N PHE A 189 5.15 11.09 -20.38
CA PHE A 189 4.87 10.92 -21.82
C PHE A 189 4.52 9.46 -22.16
N ILE A 190 5.25 8.49 -21.61
CA ILE A 190 5.02 7.07 -21.85
C ILE A 190 3.69 6.63 -21.24
N TRP A 191 3.37 7.00 -20.01
CA TRP A 191 2.08 6.72 -19.39
C TRP A 191 0.94 7.37 -20.17
N GLN A 192 1.11 8.60 -20.64
CA GLN A 192 0.10 9.31 -21.39
C GLN A 192 -0.24 8.64 -22.73
N ASN A 193 0.73 8.06 -23.43
CA ASN A 193 0.55 7.50 -24.76
C ASN A 193 0.31 5.98 -24.76
N PHE A 194 0.89 5.25 -23.80
CA PHE A 194 0.90 3.79 -23.75
C PHE A 194 0.33 3.21 -22.44
N GLY A 195 -0.20 4.06 -21.56
CA GLY A 195 -0.58 3.70 -20.20
C GLY A 195 -1.53 2.50 -20.10
N GLU A 196 -2.53 2.39 -20.98
CA GLU A 196 -3.45 1.24 -20.96
C GLU A 196 -2.75 -0.10 -21.26
N SER A 197 -1.81 -0.11 -22.20
CA SER A 197 -1.05 -1.30 -22.56
C SER A 197 -0.06 -1.68 -21.45
N ILE A 198 0.60 -0.68 -20.89
CA ILE A 198 1.53 -0.86 -19.76
C ILE A 198 0.79 -1.37 -18.53
N TYR A 199 -0.36 -0.77 -18.19
CA TYR A 199 -1.17 -1.20 -17.07
C TYR A 199 -1.62 -2.65 -17.22
N LYS A 200 -2.10 -3.06 -18.42
CA LYS A 200 -2.46 -4.45 -18.71
C LYS A 200 -1.29 -5.40 -18.51
N LEU A 201 -0.09 -5.01 -18.99
CA LEU A 201 1.12 -5.81 -18.83
C LEU A 201 1.49 -5.95 -17.34
N ILE A 202 1.45 -4.86 -16.56
CA ILE A 202 1.71 -4.88 -15.12
C ILE A 202 0.72 -5.81 -14.41
N MET A 203 -0.57 -5.73 -14.72
CA MET A 203 -1.59 -6.62 -14.15
C MET A 203 -1.36 -8.08 -14.54
N ASP A 204 -0.87 -8.36 -15.76
CA ASP A 204 -0.54 -9.71 -16.21
C ASP A 204 0.66 -10.28 -15.42
N LEU A 205 1.74 -9.51 -15.31
CA LEU A 205 2.94 -9.89 -14.56
C LEU A 205 2.66 -10.00 -13.06
N GLY A 206 1.77 -9.16 -12.55
CA GLY A 206 1.37 -9.13 -11.14
C GLY A 206 0.42 -10.24 -10.71
N GLY A 207 -0.04 -11.09 -11.63
CA GLY A 207 -0.92 -12.23 -11.32
C GLY A 207 -2.39 -11.86 -11.17
N VAL A 208 -2.81 -10.64 -11.53
CA VAL A 208 -4.21 -10.23 -11.43
C VAL A 208 -5.05 -11.04 -12.42
N PRO A 209 -6.14 -11.72 -12.00
CA PRO A 209 -6.95 -12.57 -12.88
C PRO A 209 -7.56 -11.79 -14.05
N LYS A 210 -7.70 -12.43 -15.22
CA LYS A 210 -8.21 -11.77 -16.45
C LYS A 210 -9.62 -11.19 -16.30
N LYS A 211 -10.44 -11.74 -15.41
CA LYS A 211 -11.83 -11.28 -15.15
C LYS A 211 -11.94 -10.26 -14.02
N ASP A 212 -10.81 -9.90 -13.40
CA ASP A 212 -10.76 -9.00 -12.26
C ASP A 212 -11.28 -7.58 -12.59
N SER A 213 -11.93 -6.95 -11.60
CA SER A 213 -12.46 -5.59 -11.73
C SER A 213 -11.38 -4.53 -11.97
N LEU A 214 -10.16 -4.72 -11.42
CA LEU A 214 -9.03 -3.82 -11.65
C LEU A 214 -8.62 -3.72 -13.12
N ARG A 215 -8.91 -4.73 -13.94
CA ARG A 215 -8.61 -4.68 -15.38
C ARG A 215 -9.62 -3.87 -16.20
N LYS A 216 -10.72 -3.45 -15.57
CA LYS A 216 -11.81 -2.70 -16.21
C LYS A 216 -11.77 -1.21 -15.88
N VAL A 217 -10.61 -0.71 -15.46
CA VAL A 217 -10.42 0.72 -15.13
C VAL A 217 -10.37 1.56 -16.41
N SER A 218 -10.87 2.79 -16.34
CA SER A 218 -10.81 3.73 -17.45
C SER A 218 -9.41 4.30 -17.63
N ARG A 219 -9.14 4.89 -18.78
CA ARG A 219 -7.90 5.63 -19.04
C ARG A 219 -7.66 6.73 -18.02
N ASN A 220 -8.70 7.44 -17.60
CA ASN A 220 -8.60 8.49 -16.59
C ASN A 220 -8.25 7.92 -15.20
N ASP A 221 -8.77 6.75 -14.84
CA ASP A 221 -8.38 6.06 -13.60
C ASP A 221 -6.90 5.69 -13.63
N ILE A 222 -6.40 5.14 -14.76
CA ILE A 222 -4.98 4.81 -14.93
C ILE A 222 -4.11 6.07 -14.76
N TYR A 223 -4.46 7.17 -15.44
CA TYR A 223 -3.72 8.42 -15.28
C TYR A 223 -3.76 8.96 -13.86
N GLY A 224 -4.92 8.87 -13.22
CA GLY A 224 -5.09 9.25 -11.82
C GLY A 224 -4.23 8.44 -10.86
N ALA A 225 -3.86 7.21 -11.22
CA ALA A 225 -3.05 6.33 -10.39
C ALA A 225 -1.56 6.31 -10.76
N THR A 226 -1.14 6.94 -11.87
CA THR A 226 0.23 6.78 -12.40
C THR A 226 1.02 8.07 -12.53
N MET A 227 0.39 9.18 -12.98
CA MET A 227 1.12 10.37 -13.40
C MET A 227 1.76 11.13 -12.23
N ALA A 228 0.94 11.64 -11.32
CA ALA A 228 1.43 12.39 -10.17
C ALA A 228 2.24 11.51 -9.18
N PRO A 229 1.89 10.22 -8.96
CA PRO A 229 2.65 9.34 -8.08
C PRO A 229 4.08 9.02 -8.52
N ILE A 230 4.49 9.32 -9.74
CA ILE A 230 5.90 9.25 -10.14
C ILE A 230 6.78 10.04 -9.16
N ASN A 231 6.29 11.14 -8.60
CA ASN A 231 7.01 11.93 -7.62
C ASN A 231 7.32 11.18 -6.33
N LEU A 232 6.54 10.15 -5.97
CA LEU A 232 6.84 9.27 -4.83
C LEU A 232 8.18 8.53 -5.05
N PHE A 233 8.42 8.05 -6.27
CA PHE A 233 9.68 7.39 -6.64
C PHE A 233 10.83 8.38 -6.75
N ARG A 234 10.56 9.62 -7.16
CA ARG A 234 11.57 10.70 -7.18
C ARG A 234 11.99 11.07 -5.77
N GLU A 235 11.05 11.16 -4.82
CA GLU A 235 11.35 11.39 -3.41
C GLU A 235 12.12 10.22 -2.77
N LEU A 236 11.88 8.97 -3.18
CA LEU A 236 12.60 7.80 -2.68
C LEU A 236 14.12 7.91 -2.91
N LEU A 237 14.54 8.34 -4.09
CA LEU A 237 15.96 8.38 -4.47
C LEU A 237 16.64 9.73 -4.18
N PHE A 238 15.95 10.84 -4.45
CA PHE A 238 16.54 12.18 -4.41
C PHE A 238 15.83 13.12 -3.43
N GLY A 239 14.87 12.58 -2.68
CA GLY A 239 14.18 13.33 -1.64
C GLY A 239 15.07 13.63 -0.44
N ARG A 240 14.62 14.56 0.39
CA ARG A 240 15.29 14.96 1.63
C ARG A 240 14.92 14.10 2.83
N THR A 241 14.01 13.14 2.65
CA THR A 241 13.51 12.32 3.75
C THR A 241 14.51 11.22 4.09
N VAL A 242 15.08 11.31 5.28
CA VAL A 242 15.94 10.25 5.81
C VAL A 242 15.06 9.18 6.44
N ILE A 243 15.12 7.97 5.90
CA ILE A 243 14.48 6.81 6.51
C ILE A 243 15.43 6.25 7.55
N SER A 244 15.04 6.35 8.81
CA SER A 244 15.84 5.84 9.93
C SER A 244 15.70 4.32 10.08
N ALA A 245 16.70 3.71 10.71
CA ALA A 245 16.60 2.33 11.17
C ALA A 245 15.38 2.18 12.09
N PRO A 246 14.55 1.14 11.93
CA PRO A 246 13.50 0.89 12.89
C PRO A 246 14.11 0.56 14.25
N SER A 247 13.56 1.13 15.31
CA SER A 247 13.75 0.63 16.66
C SER A 247 12.84 -0.59 16.87
N ASN A 248 12.86 -1.18 18.06
CA ASN A 248 12.00 -2.31 18.39
C ASN A 248 10.51 -1.97 18.15
N ILE A 249 9.90 -2.55 17.09
CA ILE A 249 8.51 -2.36 16.68
C ILE A 249 7.61 -3.21 17.59
N LYS A 250 6.77 -2.53 18.39
CA LYS A 250 5.85 -3.17 19.34
C LYS A 250 4.51 -3.57 18.72
N VAL A 251 4.12 -2.92 17.61
CA VAL A 251 2.91 -3.26 16.89
C VAL A 251 3.05 -4.66 16.32
N PRO A 252 2.09 -5.58 16.55
CA PRO A 252 2.10 -6.89 15.94
C PRO A 252 2.03 -6.79 14.42
N VAL A 253 2.86 -7.54 13.71
CA VAL A 253 2.97 -7.50 12.25
C VAL A 253 2.64 -8.86 11.66
N GLN A 254 1.79 -8.86 10.63
CA GLN A 254 1.62 -9.95 9.68
C GLN A 254 2.30 -9.56 8.37
N LEU A 255 3.16 -10.41 7.85
CA LEU A 255 3.86 -10.21 6.59
C LEU A 255 3.42 -11.26 5.58
N ILE A 256 2.82 -10.84 4.48
CA ILE A 256 2.42 -11.73 3.37
C ILE A 256 3.40 -11.52 2.22
N VAL A 257 4.21 -12.56 1.95
CA VAL A 257 5.32 -12.52 1.00
C VAL A 257 5.00 -13.41 -0.21
N PRO A 258 4.65 -12.83 -1.36
CA PRO A 258 4.49 -13.60 -2.59
C PRO A 258 5.86 -14.11 -3.08
N GLN A 259 5.92 -15.39 -3.41
CA GLN A 259 7.18 -16.05 -3.78
C GLN A 259 7.54 -15.88 -5.27
N LYS A 260 6.57 -15.43 -6.10
CA LYS A 260 6.76 -15.17 -7.54
C LYS A 260 6.68 -13.68 -7.86
N ASP A 261 6.91 -12.83 -6.85
CA ASP A 261 6.86 -11.38 -7.02
C ASP A 261 7.89 -10.92 -8.06
N PHE A 262 7.43 -10.20 -9.09
CA PHE A 262 8.30 -9.70 -10.14
C PHE A 262 8.94 -8.35 -9.83
N ILE A 263 8.55 -7.72 -8.71
CA ILE A 263 9.02 -6.41 -8.25
C ILE A 263 10.03 -6.56 -7.10
N VAL A 264 9.68 -7.33 -6.08
CA VAL A 264 10.47 -7.48 -4.85
C VAL A 264 10.85 -8.93 -4.65
N LEU A 265 12.15 -9.21 -4.55
CA LEU A 265 12.63 -10.54 -4.23
C LEU A 265 12.20 -10.98 -2.82
N PRO A 266 11.74 -12.24 -2.63
CA PRO A 266 11.34 -12.74 -1.31
C PRO A 266 12.43 -12.62 -0.24
N GLU A 267 13.69 -12.68 -0.62
CA GLU A 267 14.85 -12.59 0.27
C GLU A 267 15.01 -11.19 0.89
N VAL A 268 14.44 -10.15 0.29
CA VAL A 268 14.48 -8.78 0.82
C VAL A 268 13.76 -8.67 2.16
N TYR A 269 12.81 -9.56 2.44
CA TYR A 269 12.02 -9.55 3.67
C TYR A 269 12.71 -10.23 4.88
N GLU A 270 13.81 -10.96 4.68
CA GLU A 270 14.43 -11.80 5.71
C GLU A 270 14.87 -11.04 6.97
N ASN A 271 15.29 -9.79 6.86
CA ASN A 271 15.76 -8.97 7.98
C ASN A 271 14.62 -8.33 8.81
N SER A 272 13.36 -8.51 8.43
CA SER A 272 12.23 -7.92 9.15
C SER A 272 12.00 -8.55 10.53
N TYR A 273 12.53 -9.74 10.77
CA TYR A 273 12.32 -10.50 12.01
C TYR A 273 13.00 -9.87 13.23
N ASP A 274 14.16 -9.25 13.03
CA ASP A 274 15.01 -8.79 14.13
C ASP A 274 14.51 -7.51 14.80
N TYR A 275 13.56 -6.82 14.17
CA TYR A 275 13.09 -5.50 14.59
C TYR A 275 11.64 -5.49 15.08
N VAL A 276 10.94 -6.64 15.07
CA VAL A 276 9.53 -6.74 15.41
C VAL A 276 9.32 -7.74 16.55
N ASP A 277 8.72 -7.32 17.64
CA ASP A 277 8.46 -8.19 18.80
C ASP A 277 7.53 -9.36 18.47
N LYS A 278 6.51 -9.11 17.63
CA LYS A 278 5.50 -10.11 17.27
C LYS A 278 5.29 -10.07 15.76
N ILE A 279 5.84 -11.05 15.04
CA ILE A 279 5.71 -11.15 13.59
C ILE A 279 5.19 -12.53 13.18
N GLU A 280 4.23 -12.53 12.24
CA GLU A 280 3.77 -13.73 11.54
C GLU A 280 4.07 -13.59 10.06
N ILE A 281 4.62 -14.63 9.41
CA ILE A 281 5.04 -14.59 8.03
C ILE A 281 4.39 -15.69 7.24
N HIS A 282 3.71 -15.28 6.17
CA HIS A 282 3.05 -16.16 5.22
C HIS A 282 3.71 -16.05 3.85
N LYS A 283 4.49 -17.07 3.48
CA LYS A 283 5.07 -17.18 2.14
C LYS A 283 4.04 -17.87 1.24
N LEU A 284 3.56 -17.15 0.22
CA LEU A 284 2.52 -17.64 -0.68
C LEU A 284 3.06 -17.84 -2.10
N ASP A 285 2.73 -18.96 -2.71
CA ASP A 285 3.03 -19.23 -4.13
C ASP A 285 2.12 -18.38 -5.02
N SER A 286 2.48 -17.11 -5.20
CA SER A 286 1.69 -16.07 -5.89
C SER A 286 2.58 -14.95 -6.39
N ASN A 287 2.00 -14.05 -7.19
CA ASN A 287 2.63 -12.86 -7.70
C ASN A 287 2.36 -11.62 -6.83
N HIS A 288 2.80 -10.44 -7.27
CA HIS A 288 2.79 -9.20 -6.52
C HIS A 288 1.39 -8.82 -5.98
N TRP A 289 0.32 -8.94 -6.80
CA TRP A 289 -1.06 -8.65 -6.38
C TRP A 289 -1.72 -9.88 -5.74
N VAL A 290 -1.07 -10.49 -4.74
CA VAL A 290 -1.55 -11.71 -4.07
C VAL A 290 -2.98 -11.56 -3.51
N HIS A 291 -3.37 -10.38 -3.05
CA HIS A 291 -4.71 -10.08 -2.55
C HIS A 291 -5.79 -10.05 -3.64
N ARG A 292 -5.38 -9.99 -4.92
CA ARG A 292 -6.25 -10.12 -6.09
C ARG A 292 -6.18 -11.51 -6.71
N GLU A 293 -5.01 -12.15 -6.64
CA GLU A 293 -4.78 -13.51 -7.15
C GLU A 293 -5.42 -14.58 -6.25
N LYS A 294 -5.37 -14.37 -4.93
CA LYS A 294 -5.87 -15.30 -3.90
C LYS A 294 -6.72 -14.56 -2.86
N PRO A 295 -7.82 -13.91 -3.26
CA PRO A 295 -8.53 -12.97 -2.40
C PRO A 295 -9.11 -13.63 -1.14
N GLU A 296 -9.67 -14.84 -1.25
CA GLU A 296 -10.26 -15.54 -0.10
C GLU A 296 -9.19 -15.89 0.93
N LEU A 297 -8.05 -16.43 0.49
CA LEU A 297 -6.94 -16.79 1.38
C LEU A 297 -6.37 -15.55 2.09
N VAL A 298 -6.12 -14.48 1.35
CA VAL A 298 -5.57 -13.25 1.93
C VAL A 298 -6.57 -12.61 2.90
N THR A 299 -7.86 -12.60 2.58
CA THR A 299 -8.90 -12.10 3.48
C THR A 299 -8.97 -12.94 4.76
N GLU A 300 -8.92 -14.26 4.66
CA GLU A 300 -8.89 -15.17 5.83
C GLU A 300 -7.67 -14.91 6.72
N LEU A 301 -6.48 -14.73 6.13
CA LEU A 301 -5.26 -14.43 6.87
C LEU A 301 -5.37 -13.09 7.60
N ILE A 302 -5.85 -12.05 6.93
CA ILE A 302 -6.10 -10.73 7.54
C ILE A 302 -7.07 -10.88 8.71
N GLN A 303 -8.21 -11.55 8.51
CA GLN A 303 -9.23 -11.70 9.53
C GLN A 303 -8.73 -12.47 10.75
N LYS A 304 -8.04 -13.58 10.57
CA LYS A 304 -7.44 -14.37 11.67
C LYS A 304 -6.46 -13.53 12.49
N PHE A 305 -5.63 -12.74 11.81
CA PHE A 305 -4.67 -11.87 12.47
C PHE A 305 -5.35 -10.74 13.25
N ILE A 306 -6.37 -10.12 12.69
CA ILE A 306 -7.17 -9.10 13.36
C ILE A 306 -7.81 -9.67 14.63
N VAL A 307 -8.51 -10.79 14.55
CA VAL A 307 -9.17 -11.43 15.70
C VAL A 307 -8.18 -11.70 16.83
N LYS A 308 -6.97 -12.12 16.52
CA LYS A 308 -5.91 -12.39 17.51
C LYS A 308 -5.50 -11.13 18.29
N TYR A 309 -5.64 -9.93 17.72
CA TYR A 309 -5.18 -8.66 18.29
C TYR A 309 -6.31 -7.63 18.50
N SER A 310 -7.57 -8.06 18.42
CA SER A 310 -8.75 -7.20 18.67
C SER A 310 -9.06 -6.98 20.15
N ALA A 311 -8.53 -7.81 21.04
CA ALA A 311 -8.77 -7.77 22.48
C ALA A 311 -8.05 -6.60 23.17
#